data_d8db3f27676d4abd2b4b1cc638cc792c
#
_entry.id   d8db3f27676d4abd2b4b1cc638cc792c
#
_cell.length_a   1.000
_cell.length_b   1.000
_cell.length_c   1.000
_cell.angle_alpha   90.00
_cell.angle_beta   90.00
_cell.angle_gamma   90.00
#
_symmetry.space_group_name_H-M   'P 1'
#
loop_
_entity.id
_entity.type
_entity.pdbx_description
1 polymer ?
#
loop_
_entity_poly.entity_id
_entity_poly.type
_entity_poly.pdbx_seq_one_letter_code
_entity_poly.pdbx_strand_id
1 'polypeptide(L)'
;MTIDRVATDKLLTTTRSVRKRLDLTRDVEPQVIQDCIDIAMQAPTGTNAQNWAFVVITDPAKKKFIADAYRNGGEMMAGSGYPPPLEPGDPREHVMPKVMESAGYLGEILEQVPVFVIACVRGRVESVPMVIAQASG
;
A
#
# COMPACT_ATOMS: atom_id res chain seq x y z
N MET A 1 -4.97 28.77 -13.82
CA MET A 1 -5.48 27.90 -12.74
C MET A 1 -4.65 28.18 -11.49
N THR A 2 -5.27 28.69 -10.42
CA THR A 2 -4.54 29.01 -9.18
C THR A 2 -4.61 27.77 -8.28
N ILE A 3 -3.48 27.25 -7.86
CA ILE A 3 -3.40 26.11 -6.92
C ILE A 3 -3.66 26.66 -5.52
N ASP A 4 -4.60 26.06 -4.80
CA ASP A 4 -4.78 26.33 -3.36
C ASP A 4 -3.64 25.66 -2.58
N ARG A 5 -2.61 26.44 -2.24
CA ARG A 5 -1.44 25.96 -1.52
C ARG A 5 -1.80 25.41 -0.14
N VAL A 6 -2.72 26.05 0.57
CA VAL A 6 -3.08 25.63 1.95
C VAL A 6 -3.73 24.24 1.92
N ALA A 7 -4.69 24.02 1.02
CA ALA A 7 -5.32 22.72 0.85
C ALA A 7 -4.32 21.64 0.38
N THR A 8 -3.43 21.99 -0.55
CA THR A 8 -2.41 21.08 -1.06
C THR A 8 -1.40 20.69 0.02
N ASP A 9 -0.87 21.65 0.76
CA ASP A 9 0.08 21.40 1.86
C ASP A 9 -0.58 20.56 2.95
N LYS A 10 -1.83 20.83 3.30
CA LYS A 10 -2.58 20.03 4.26
C LYS A 10 -2.73 18.59 3.79
N LEU A 11 -3.11 18.36 2.54
CA LEU A 11 -3.25 17.03 1.97
C LEU A 11 -1.93 16.27 2.05
N LEU A 12 -0.85 16.83 1.56
CA LEU A 12 0.47 16.17 1.50
C LEU A 12 1.05 15.90 2.89
N THR A 13 0.85 16.81 3.85
CA THR A 13 1.42 16.69 5.20
C THR A 13 0.58 15.83 6.13
N THR A 14 -0.69 15.56 5.83
CA THR A 14 -1.60 14.76 6.67
C THR A 14 -1.92 13.38 6.13
N THR A 15 -1.46 13.04 4.92
CA THR A 15 -1.63 11.69 4.34
C THR A 15 -0.96 10.65 5.23
N ARG A 16 -1.69 9.60 5.57
CA ARG A 16 -1.24 8.48 6.42
C ARG A 16 -1.82 7.16 5.91
N SER A 17 -1.13 6.07 6.20
CA SER A 17 -1.68 4.73 5.98
C SER A 17 -2.91 4.50 6.87
N VAL A 18 -4.06 4.29 6.25
CA VAL A 18 -5.32 4.00 6.95
C VAL A 18 -5.52 2.49 6.99
N ARG A 19 -5.71 1.92 8.20
CA ARG A 19 -5.95 0.49 8.40
C ARG A 19 -7.17 0.25 9.29
N LYS A 20 -7.20 0.82 10.49
CA LYS A 20 -8.29 0.62 11.47
C LYS A 20 -9.58 1.38 11.17
N ARG A 21 -9.59 2.28 10.21
CA ARG A 21 -10.75 3.11 9.85
C ARG A 21 -11.22 2.90 8.41
N LEU A 22 -10.96 1.70 7.87
CA LEU A 22 -11.53 1.30 6.59
C LEU A 22 -13.02 1.03 6.76
N ASP A 23 -13.83 1.52 5.84
CA ASP A 23 -15.25 1.15 5.77
C ASP A 23 -15.39 -0.19 5.05
N LEU A 24 -15.69 -1.23 5.80
CA LEU A 24 -15.80 -2.60 5.29
C LEU A 24 -17.20 -2.94 4.76
N THR A 25 -18.14 -2.02 4.91
CA THR A 25 -19.56 -2.27 4.63
C THR A 25 -20.07 -1.60 3.37
N ARG A 26 -19.30 -0.65 2.84
CA ARG A 26 -19.69 0.13 1.66
C ARG A 26 -18.85 -0.26 0.45
N ASP A 27 -19.53 -0.59 -0.64
CA ASP A 27 -18.87 -0.81 -1.93
C ASP A 27 -18.18 0.45 -2.44
N VAL A 28 -17.14 0.26 -3.23
CA VAL A 28 -16.43 1.35 -3.92
C VAL A 28 -16.89 1.39 -5.36
N GLU A 29 -17.39 2.54 -5.79
CA GLU A 29 -17.82 2.74 -7.16
C GLU A 29 -16.63 2.58 -8.13
N PRO A 30 -16.79 1.86 -9.26
CA PRO A 30 -15.71 1.65 -10.23
C PRO A 30 -15.09 2.95 -10.73
N GLN A 31 -15.88 4.02 -10.87
CA GLN A 31 -15.37 5.32 -11.31
C GLN A 31 -14.41 5.94 -10.31
N VAL A 32 -14.65 5.80 -9.00
CA VAL A 32 -13.74 6.29 -7.97
C VAL A 32 -12.38 5.59 -8.06
N ILE A 33 -12.38 4.28 -8.35
CA ILE A 33 -11.15 3.51 -8.53
C ILE A 33 -10.40 4.00 -9.77
N GLN A 34 -11.11 4.21 -10.87
CA GLN A 34 -10.52 4.71 -12.11
C GLN A 34 -9.90 6.10 -11.91
N ASP A 35 -10.61 7.01 -11.27
CA ASP A 35 -10.12 8.36 -10.97
C ASP A 35 -8.84 8.33 -10.12
N CYS A 36 -8.78 7.43 -9.12
CA CYS A 36 -7.58 7.24 -8.31
C CYS A 36 -6.40 6.71 -9.13
N ILE A 37 -6.65 5.76 -10.04
CA ILE A 37 -5.61 5.21 -10.93
C ILE A 37 -5.13 6.28 -11.91
N ASP A 38 -6.03 7.06 -12.49
CA ASP A 38 -5.69 8.14 -13.42
C ASP A 38 -4.81 9.21 -12.74
N ILE A 39 -5.08 9.52 -11.48
CA ILE A 39 -4.21 10.40 -10.68
C ILE A 39 -2.85 9.74 -10.41
N ALA A 40 -2.84 8.46 -10.03
CA ALA A 40 -1.60 7.73 -9.75
C ALA A 40 -0.69 7.63 -10.99
N MET A 41 -1.27 7.50 -12.18
CA MET A 41 -0.55 7.46 -13.46
C MET A 41 0.11 8.80 -13.84
N GLN A 42 -0.18 9.90 -13.13
CA GLN A 42 0.53 11.17 -13.34
C GLN A 42 1.93 11.18 -12.69
N ALA A 43 2.26 10.21 -11.86
CA ALA A 43 3.58 10.13 -11.25
C ALA A 43 4.67 9.94 -12.32
N PRO A 44 5.83 10.60 -12.18
CA PRO A 44 6.93 10.41 -13.12
C PRO A 44 7.53 9.00 -13.00
N THR A 45 7.99 8.44 -14.12
CA THR A 45 8.74 7.19 -14.16
C THR A 45 10.14 7.38 -14.69
N GLY A 46 11.10 6.57 -14.25
CA GLY A 46 12.45 6.58 -14.79
C GLY A 46 12.41 6.42 -16.32
N THR A 47 13.10 7.33 -17.04
CA THR A 47 13.10 7.39 -18.52
C THR A 47 11.73 7.44 -19.19
N ASN A 48 10.69 7.84 -18.45
CA ASN A 48 9.29 7.82 -18.91
C ASN A 48 8.84 6.42 -19.39
N ALA A 49 9.31 5.37 -18.72
CA ALA A 49 9.08 3.99 -19.13
C ALA A 49 7.61 3.57 -19.06
N GLN A 50 6.81 4.20 -18.18
CA GLN A 50 5.37 3.94 -18.02
C GLN A 50 5.02 2.44 -17.94
N ASN A 51 5.86 1.67 -17.22
CA ASN A 51 5.85 0.21 -17.20
C ASN A 51 5.01 -0.39 -16.05
N TRP A 52 4.12 0.39 -15.48
CA TRP A 52 3.17 -0.02 -14.46
C TRP A 52 1.88 -0.60 -15.04
N ALA A 53 1.20 -1.34 -14.22
CA ALA A 53 -0.17 -1.79 -14.44
C ALA A 53 -0.89 -1.85 -13.09
N PHE A 54 -2.21 -1.75 -13.11
CA PHE A 54 -3.03 -1.86 -11.90
C PHE A 54 -4.00 -3.04 -12.07
N VAL A 55 -4.05 -3.89 -11.06
CA VAL A 55 -5.00 -5.01 -11.01
C VAL A 55 -6.06 -4.69 -9.96
N VAL A 56 -7.30 -4.55 -10.39
CA VAL A 56 -8.45 -4.30 -9.51
C VAL A 56 -9.15 -5.63 -9.22
N ILE A 57 -9.37 -5.95 -7.95
CA ILE A 57 -9.91 -7.24 -7.51
C ILE A 57 -11.09 -6.99 -6.57
N THR A 58 -12.27 -7.45 -7.00
CA THR A 58 -13.51 -7.44 -6.21
C THR A 58 -13.98 -8.85 -5.87
N ASP A 59 -13.52 -9.87 -6.61
CA ASP A 59 -13.89 -11.26 -6.43
C ASP A 59 -13.50 -11.76 -5.03
N PRO A 60 -14.45 -12.31 -4.22
CA PRO A 60 -14.18 -12.70 -2.84
C PRO A 60 -13.13 -13.82 -2.71
N ALA A 61 -13.11 -14.79 -3.64
CA ALA A 61 -12.18 -15.91 -3.57
C ALA A 61 -10.75 -15.43 -3.86
N LYS A 62 -10.57 -14.50 -4.80
CA LYS A 62 -9.28 -13.88 -5.10
C LYS A 62 -8.81 -12.98 -3.96
N LYS A 63 -9.72 -12.21 -3.35
CA LYS A 63 -9.40 -11.40 -2.16
C LYS A 63 -8.93 -12.29 -1.02
N LYS A 64 -9.64 -13.40 -0.74
CA LYS A 64 -9.21 -14.36 0.27
C LYS A 64 -7.84 -14.95 -0.01
N PHE A 65 -7.57 -15.38 -1.25
CA PHE A 65 -6.26 -15.91 -1.64
C PHE A 65 -5.13 -14.91 -1.36
N ILE A 66 -5.34 -13.64 -1.70
CA ILE A 66 -4.35 -12.58 -1.47
C ILE A 66 -4.19 -12.30 0.04
N ALA A 67 -5.28 -12.30 0.79
CA ALA A 67 -5.23 -12.10 2.23
C ALA A 67 -4.49 -13.24 2.94
N ASP A 68 -4.69 -14.48 2.51
CA ASP A 68 -3.92 -15.63 3.01
C ASP A 68 -2.43 -15.49 2.69
N ALA A 69 -2.08 -15.11 1.45
CA ALA A 69 -0.69 -14.86 1.08
C ALA A 69 -0.05 -13.72 1.89
N TYR A 70 -0.80 -12.65 2.18
CA TYR A 70 -0.35 -11.54 3.01
C TYR A 70 -0.07 -11.99 4.46
N ARG A 71 -0.97 -12.77 5.06
CA ARG A 71 -0.79 -13.34 6.41
C ARG A 71 0.44 -14.24 6.50
N ASN A 72 0.57 -15.17 5.55
CA ASN A 72 1.71 -16.07 5.47
C ASN A 72 3.05 -15.31 5.30
N GLY A 73 3.05 -14.27 4.46
CA GLY A 73 4.22 -13.40 4.31
C GLY A 73 4.58 -12.67 5.61
N GLY A 74 3.58 -12.18 6.34
CA GLY A 74 3.75 -11.56 7.65
C GLY A 74 4.38 -12.52 8.69
N GLU A 75 3.90 -13.77 8.74
CA GLU A 75 4.46 -14.81 9.62
C GLU A 75 5.90 -15.14 9.26
N MET A 76 6.21 -15.28 7.98
CA MET A 76 7.58 -15.51 7.52
C MET A 76 8.52 -14.35 7.89
N MET A 77 8.06 -13.12 7.74
CA MET A 77 8.83 -11.93 8.12
C MET A 77 9.08 -11.89 9.64
N ALA A 78 8.05 -12.13 10.44
CA ALA A 78 8.19 -12.21 11.90
C ALA A 78 9.18 -13.30 12.31
N GLY A 79 9.13 -14.47 11.68
CA GLY A 79 10.08 -15.56 11.90
C GLY A 79 11.52 -15.25 11.47
N SER A 80 11.72 -14.31 10.56
CA SER A 80 13.04 -13.84 10.13
C SER A 80 13.65 -12.74 11.01
N GLY A 81 12.95 -12.32 12.07
CA GLY A 81 13.39 -11.21 12.93
C GLY A 81 13.10 -9.81 12.35
N TYR A 82 12.19 -9.72 11.38
CA TYR A 82 11.75 -8.42 10.85
C TYR A 82 10.48 -7.93 11.57
N PRO A 83 10.34 -6.63 11.88
CA PRO A 83 11.37 -5.60 11.75
C PRO A 83 12.53 -5.81 12.75
N PRO A 84 13.75 -5.38 12.41
CA PRO A 84 14.86 -5.48 13.36
C PRO A 84 14.56 -4.64 14.60
N PRO A 85 15.12 -5.01 15.77
CA PRO A 85 15.01 -4.21 16.97
C PRO A 85 15.44 -2.76 16.72
N LEU A 86 14.74 -1.82 17.34
CA LEU A 86 15.15 -0.43 17.29
C LEU A 86 16.36 -0.20 18.21
N GLU A 87 17.27 0.66 17.77
CA GLU A 87 18.37 1.10 18.63
C GLU A 87 17.82 1.93 19.81
N PRO A 88 18.44 1.86 20.99
CA PRO A 88 18.03 2.66 22.14
C PRO A 88 17.99 4.16 21.82
N GLY A 89 16.86 4.81 22.10
CA GLY A 89 16.64 6.22 21.80
C GLY A 89 16.16 6.51 20.37
N ASP A 90 15.81 5.49 19.58
CA ASP A 90 15.18 5.69 18.27
C ASP A 90 13.83 6.40 18.45
N PRO A 91 13.60 7.53 17.73
CA PRO A 91 12.35 8.30 17.87
C PRO A 91 11.09 7.52 17.50
N ARG A 92 11.23 6.33 16.86
CA ARG A 92 10.12 5.46 16.51
C ARG A 92 9.67 4.53 17.63
N GLU A 93 10.41 4.41 18.73
CA GLU A 93 10.11 3.49 19.85
C GLU A 93 8.66 3.63 20.34
N HIS A 94 8.17 4.85 20.45
CA HIS A 94 6.82 5.13 20.95
C HIS A 94 5.70 4.91 19.90
N VAL A 95 6.02 4.83 18.61
CA VAL A 95 5.03 4.63 17.54
C VAL A 95 5.00 3.20 16.98
N MET A 96 6.13 2.49 17.02
CA MET A 96 6.26 1.14 16.46
C MET A 96 5.23 0.14 17.00
N PRO A 97 4.92 0.08 18.31
CA PRO A 97 3.89 -0.83 18.81
C PRO A 97 2.53 -0.60 18.14
N LYS A 98 2.13 0.66 17.95
CA LYS A 98 0.88 1.02 17.28
C LYS A 98 0.90 0.69 15.79
N VAL A 99 2.06 0.83 15.14
CA VAL A 99 2.24 0.46 13.74
C VAL A 99 2.06 -1.05 13.57
N MET A 100 2.71 -1.85 14.41
CA MET A 100 2.62 -3.31 14.35
C MET A 100 1.21 -3.80 14.67
N GLU A 101 0.57 -3.26 15.71
CA GLU A 101 -0.83 -3.56 16.05
C GLU A 101 -1.77 -3.26 14.87
N SER A 102 -1.60 -2.10 14.23
CA SER A 102 -2.45 -1.71 13.10
C SER A 102 -2.19 -2.55 11.84
N ALA A 103 -0.96 -3.02 11.65
CA ALA A 103 -0.61 -3.92 10.56
C ALA A 103 -1.20 -5.33 10.78
N GLY A 104 -1.13 -5.84 12.01
CA GLY A 104 -1.78 -7.10 12.39
C GLY A 104 -3.29 -7.05 12.15
N TYR A 105 -3.95 -6.01 12.66
CA TYR A 105 -5.37 -5.80 12.42
C TYR A 105 -5.74 -5.80 10.92
N LEU A 106 -4.94 -5.14 10.07
CA LEU A 106 -5.18 -5.19 8.63
C LEU A 106 -5.12 -6.62 8.10
N GLY A 107 -4.17 -7.43 8.55
CA GLY A 107 -4.06 -8.83 8.15
C GLY A 107 -5.32 -9.64 8.49
N GLU A 108 -5.94 -9.37 9.65
CA GLU A 108 -7.17 -10.04 10.10
C GLU A 108 -8.39 -9.71 9.23
N ILE A 109 -8.52 -8.45 8.81
CA ILE A 109 -9.70 -7.96 8.08
C ILE A 109 -9.51 -7.90 6.57
N LEU A 110 -8.33 -8.21 6.05
CA LEU A 110 -7.91 -7.86 4.70
C LEU A 110 -8.87 -8.38 3.62
N GLU A 111 -9.37 -9.60 3.75
CA GLU A 111 -10.33 -10.18 2.81
C GLU A 111 -11.72 -9.50 2.83
N GLN A 112 -12.03 -8.73 3.90
CA GLN A 112 -13.32 -8.05 4.06
C GLN A 112 -13.35 -6.69 3.34
N VAL A 113 -12.19 -6.12 2.98
CA VAL A 113 -12.19 -4.85 2.27
C VAL A 113 -12.93 -4.97 0.93
N PRO A 114 -13.68 -3.95 0.50
CA PRO A 114 -14.52 -4.03 -0.69
C PRO A 114 -13.73 -4.31 -1.97
N VAL A 115 -12.54 -3.75 -2.10
CA VAL A 115 -11.71 -3.86 -3.31
C VAL A 115 -10.22 -3.83 -2.97
N PHE A 116 -9.42 -4.60 -3.72
CA PHE A 116 -7.97 -4.45 -3.79
C PHE A 116 -7.57 -3.74 -5.07
N VAL A 117 -6.61 -2.84 -4.97
CA VAL A 117 -5.89 -2.30 -6.11
C VAL A 117 -4.41 -2.65 -5.93
N ILE A 118 -3.88 -3.49 -6.81
CA ILE A 118 -2.49 -3.94 -6.78
C ILE A 118 -1.73 -3.20 -7.86
N ALA A 119 -0.79 -2.36 -7.47
CA ALA A 119 0.14 -1.73 -8.40
C ALA A 119 1.21 -2.75 -8.80
N CYS A 120 1.40 -2.93 -10.09
CA CYS A 120 2.37 -3.84 -10.67
C CYS A 120 3.37 -3.07 -11.53
N VAL A 121 4.60 -3.53 -11.55
CA VAL A 121 5.66 -3.03 -12.45
C VAL A 121 6.09 -4.18 -13.37
N ARG A 122 6.29 -3.88 -14.64
CA ARG A 122 6.72 -4.89 -15.62
C ARG A 122 8.15 -5.35 -15.32
N GLY A 123 8.33 -6.65 -15.16
CA GLY A 123 9.62 -7.29 -14.91
C GLY A 123 9.61 -8.18 -13.67
N ARG A 124 10.69 -8.91 -13.46
CA ARG A 124 10.92 -9.70 -12.25
C ARG A 124 12.05 -9.10 -11.46
N VAL A 125 11.85 -8.98 -10.14
CA VAL A 125 12.84 -8.39 -9.21
C VAL A 125 14.19 -9.10 -9.24
N GLU A 126 14.19 -10.42 -9.46
CA GLU A 126 15.41 -11.22 -9.51
C GLU A 126 16.27 -10.94 -10.75
N SER A 127 15.65 -10.46 -11.82
CA SER A 127 16.35 -10.22 -13.09
C SER A 127 16.71 -8.75 -13.33
N VAL A 128 16.10 -7.82 -12.58
CA VAL A 128 16.33 -6.39 -12.80
C VAL A 128 16.35 -5.64 -11.45
N PRO A 129 17.51 -5.51 -10.80
CA PRO A 129 17.64 -4.78 -9.54
C PRO A 129 17.08 -3.33 -9.59
N MET A 130 17.08 -2.72 -10.77
CA MET A 130 16.54 -1.38 -10.99
C MET A 130 15.00 -1.30 -10.89
N VAL A 131 14.27 -2.43 -11.02
CA VAL A 131 12.81 -2.45 -10.89
C VAL A 131 12.38 -2.12 -9.46
N ILE A 132 13.16 -2.55 -8.47
CA ILE A 132 12.90 -2.23 -7.05
C ILE A 132 13.06 -0.73 -6.81
N ALA A 133 14.09 -0.10 -7.34
CA ALA A 133 14.34 1.34 -7.19
C ALA A 133 13.25 2.20 -7.88
N GLN A 134 12.66 1.72 -8.97
CA GLN A 134 11.59 2.41 -9.68
C GLN A 134 10.22 2.24 -9.03
N ALA A 135 10.01 1.16 -8.29
CA ALA A 135 8.76 0.90 -7.59
C ALA A 135 8.68 1.59 -6.22
N SER A 136 9.80 2.05 -5.69
CA SER A 136 9.93 2.71 -4.37
C SER A 136 10.05 4.24 -4.44
N GLY A 137 9.96 4.82 -5.63
CA GLY A 137 10.01 6.28 -5.85
C GLY A 137 8.68 6.98 -5.63
#